data_43a2be7a9274fb7e46acb9429816b061
#
_entry.id   43a2be7a9274fb7e46acb9429816b061
#
_cell.length_a   1.000
_cell.length_b   1.000
_cell.length_c   1.000
_cell.angle_alpha   90.00
_cell.angle_beta   90.00
_cell.angle_gamma   90.00
#
_symmetry.space_group_name_H-M   'P 1'
#
loop_
_entity.id
_entity.type
_entity.pdbx_description
1 polymer ?
#
loop_
_entity_poly.entity_id
_entity_poly.type
_entity_poly.pdbx_seq_one_letter_code
_entity_poly.pdbx_strand_id
1 'polypeptide(L)'
;MSPALLALFAAAFAIGTSEFVIAGILPAVSTDLSISIPTAALLVSLYALGVAIGGPLLATFTGRYPKKLLLLIYVGVFVVGYAFCAVAPSFTALLVARILIALIHGAYFGTAMVVATAVVDERRRGFAVALILSGLTVANIIGVPIGTAIGTAFGWRMTFWAVSGLGVVAFALITLLVPSTGTGDTPHGNFAAELKVLTREPVYSSIAVIIVQTVGQFALFTYISPLLTTVSGIDIHVVPWLLLLFGVGSTIGVLTGGRLADWKLMASLTGILALQVVIYLLMVLPIVTMPWVMGSLVLVWGALGFAFGAPAQTRILNNTRDAPLLASSLIPSSFNVAMAFGAWFGGTLIDHGSSYAVLPWIGVVSAALATAISAASWVRERTRVPVQA
;
A
#
# COMPACT_ATOMS: atom_id res chain seq x y z
N MET A 1 20.93 -16.20 6.41
CA MET A 1 20.26 -14.93 6.05
C MET A 1 21.17 -13.79 6.48
N SER A 2 21.45 -12.79 5.66
CA SER A 2 22.29 -11.66 6.08
C SER A 2 21.58 -10.90 7.22
N PRO A 3 22.24 -10.60 8.35
CA PRO A 3 21.63 -9.83 9.45
C PRO A 3 21.08 -8.47 9.00
N ALA A 4 21.74 -7.86 7.99
CA ALA A 4 21.28 -6.60 7.40
C ALA A 4 19.88 -6.70 6.81
N LEU A 5 19.51 -7.82 6.20
CA LEU A 5 18.17 -8.03 5.65
C LEU A 5 17.08 -8.04 6.75
N LEU A 6 17.41 -8.59 7.94
CA LEU A 6 16.50 -8.56 9.06
C LEU A 6 16.23 -7.12 9.54
N ALA A 7 17.27 -6.29 9.61
CA ALA A 7 17.14 -4.88 9.98
C ALA A 7 16.25 -4.11 8.98
N LEU A 8 16.45 -4.34 7.68
CA LEU A 8 15.65 -3.71 6.63
C LEU A 8 14.19 -4.21 6.63
N PHE A 9 13.98 -5.50 6.88
CA PHE A 9 12.64 -6.07 7.05
C PHE A 9 11.91 -5.45 8.25
N ALA A 10 12.58 -5.31 9.40
CA ALA A 10 11.99 -4.73 10.61
C ALA A 10 11.55 -3.27 10.38
N ALA A 11 12.34 -2.49 9.65
CA ALA A 11 11.96 -1.13 9.30
C ALA A 11 10.81 -1.10 8.27
N ALA A 12 10.81 -1.99 7.27
CA ALA A 12 9.69 -2.12 6.33
C ALA A 12 8.39 -2.53 7.04
N PHE A 13 8.46 -3.40 8.04
CA PHE A 13 7.34 -3.77 8.89
C PHE A 13 6.82 -2.57 9.71
N ALA A 14 7.71 -1.79 10.34
CA ALA A 14 7.31 -0.61 11.10
C ALA A 14 6.62 0.44 10.20
N ILE A 15 7.21 0.70 9.03
CA ILE A 15 6.67 1.65 8.04
C ILE A 15 5.32 1.17 7.50
N GLY A 16 5.20 -0.10 7.11
CA GLY A 16 3.94 -0.66 6.62
C GLY A 16 2.84 -0.65 7.69
N THR A 17 3.18 -0.95 8.94
CA THR A 17 2.23 -0.84 10.06
C THR A 17 1.70 0.58 10.17
N SER A 18 2.57 1.57 10.11
CA SER A 18 2.21 2.98 10.23
C SER A 18 1.35 3.51 9.09
N GLU A 19 1.50 2.97 7.90
CA GLU A 19 0.74 3.36 6.71
C GLU A 19 -0.74 2.95 6.84
N PHE A 20 -0.99 1.69 7.20
CA PHE A 20 -2.32 1.11 7.12
C PHE A 20 -3.10 1.14 8.44
N VAL A 21 -2.43 1.23 9.60
CA VAL A 21 -3.10 1.22 10.91
C VAL A 21 -4.08 2.36 11.11
N ILE A 22 -3.89 3.47 10.41
CA ILE A 22 -4.73 4.66 10.51
C ILE A 22 -6.20 4.35 10.17
N ALA A 23 -6.47 3.46 9.20
CA ALA A 23 -7.82 3.06 8.83
C ALA A 23 -8.58 2.40 9.99
N GLY A 24 -7.87 1.69 10.86
CA GLY A 24 -8.46 1.05 12.04
C GLY A 24 -8.76 2.02 13.20
N ILE A 25 -7.97 3.11 13.33
CA ILE A 25 -8.11 4.07 14.45
C ILE A 25 -8.80 5.38 14.03
N LEU A 26 -9.24 5.48 12.80
CA LEU A 26 -9.82 6.71 12.24
C LEU A 26 -10.98 7.28 13.07
N PRO A 27 -11.97 6.47 13.54
CA PRO A 27 -13.04 6.97 14.40
C PRO A 27 -12.52 7.56 15.72
N ALA A 28 -11.51 6.95 16.34
CA ALA A 28 -10.94 7.43 17.59
C ALA A 28 -10.24 8.80 17.42
N VAL A 29 -9.50 8.98 16.31
CA VAL A 29 -8.87 10.26 15.95
C VAL A 29 -9.92 11.33 15.70
N SER A 30 -10.96 11.01 14.94
CA SER A 30 -12.08 11.91 14.62
C SER A 30 -12.77 12.42 15.90
N THR A 31 -13.10 11.51 16.82
CA THR A 31 -13.79 11.85 18.07
C THR A 31 -12.90 12.70 18.99
N ASP A 32 -11.66 12.31 19.20
CA ASP A 32 -10.75 13.00 20.13
C ASP A 32 -10.37 14.41 19.66
N LEU A 33 -10.16 14.60 18.35
CA LEU A 33 -9.83 15.89 17.76
C LEU A 33 -11.07 16.71 17.33
N SER A 34 -12.29 16.20 17.59
CA SER A 34 -13.57 16.85 17.25
C SER A 34 -13.66 17.27 15.78
N ILE A 35 -13.25 16.38 14.87
CA ILE A 35 -13.27 16.58 13.42
C ILE A 35 -14.15 15.49 12.77
N SER A 36 -14.58 15.72 11.51
CA SER A 36 -15.30 14.67 10.76
C SER A 36 -14.37 13.50 10.40
N ILE A 37 -14.94 12.31 10.24
CA ILE A 37 -14.17 11.11 9.81
C ILE A 37 -13.53 11.35 8.42
N PRO A 38 -14.22 11.97 7.42
CA PRO A 38 -13.59 12.36 6.17
C PRO A 38 -12.42 13.33 6.33
N THR A 39 -12.51 14.31 7.24
CA THR A 39 -11.37 15.18 7.58
C THR A 39 -10.21 14.36 8.14
N ALA A 40 -10.47 13.44 9.07
CA ALA A 40 -9.45 12.55 9.60
C ALA A 40 -8.81 11.66 8.50
N ALA A 41 -9.57 11.26 7.48
CA ALA A 41 -9.08 10.45 6.37
C ALA A 41 -8.07 11.17 5.46
N LEU A 42 -7.94 12.50 5.56
CA LEU A 42 -6.83 13.24 4.94
C LEU A 42 -5.46 12.75 5.45
N LEU A 43 -5.40 12.16 6.65
CA LEU A 43 -4.21 11.49 7.17
C LEU A 43 -3.78 10.30 6.28
N VAL A 44 -4.69 9.66 5.57
CA VAL A 44 -4.41 8.60 4.58
C VAL A 44 -4.11 9.21 3.22
N SER A 45 -4.99 10.09 2.72
CA SER A 45 -4.89 10.65 1.38
C SER A 45 -3.59 11.44 1.17
N LEU A 46 -3.30 12.38 2.08
CA LEU A 46 -2.10 13.23 1.95
C LEU A 46 -0.82 12.47 2.31
N TYR A 47 -0.92 11.44 3.16
CA TYR A 47 0.19 10.52 3.37
C TYR A 47 0.55 9.77 2.08
N ALA A 48 -0.42 9.14 1.43
CA ALA A 48 -0.18 8.42 0.20
C ALA A 48 0.38 9.33 -0.91
N LEU A 49 -0.15 10.55 -1.04
CA LEU A 49 0.38 11.53 -1.97
C LEU A 49 1.83 11.90 -1.62
N GLY A 50 2.13 12.06 -0.33
CA GLY A 50 3.49 12.30 0.16
C GLY A 50 4.45 11.16 -0.20
N VAL A 51 4.02 9.89 -0.09
CA VAL A 51 4.82 8.72 -0.50
C VAL A 51 5.07 8.73 -2.00
N ALA A 52 4.04 9.01 -2.81
CA ALA A 52 4.15 9.04 -4.27
C ALA A 52 5.16 10.08 -4.77
N ILE A 53 5.23 11.24 -4.11
CA ILE A 53 6.11 12.35 -4.48
C ILE A 53 7.49 12.19 -3.82
N GLY A 54 7.51 11.79 -2.55
CA GLY A 54 8.72 11.79 -1.72
C GLY A 54 9.79 10.82 -2.21
N GLY A 55 9.39 9.64 -2.69
CA GLY A 55 10.33 8.63 -3.20
C GLY A 55 11.18 9.18 -4.35
N PRO A 56 10.59 9.58 -5.48
CA PRO A 56 11.33 10.17 -6.61
C PRO A 56 12.08 11.45 -6.25
N LEU A 57 11.44 12.34 -5.47
CA LEU A 57 12.04 13.61 -5.06
C LEU A 57 13.32 13.40 -4.25
N LEU A 58 13.25 12.62 -3.18
CA LEU A 58 14.43 12.38 -2.32
C LEU A 58 15.50 11.55 -3.03
N ALA A 59 15.14 10.58 -3.88
CA ALA A 59 16.11 9.83 -4.65
C ALA A 59 17.01 10.74 -5.50
N THR A 60 16.44 11.81 -6.08
CA THR A 60 17.19 12.79 -6.89
C THR A 60 18.24 13.53 -6.07
N PHE A 61 17.91 13.93 -4.83
CA PHE A 61 18.81 14.75 -4.00
C PHE A 61 19.76 13.92 -3.14
N THR A 62 19.39 12.67 -2.80
CA THR A 62 20.12 11.86 -1.82
C THR A 62 21.02 10.79 -2.44
N GLY A 63 20.99 10.61 -3.76
CA GLY A 63 21.74 9.56 -4.47
C GLY A 63 23.25 9.50 -4.14
N ARG A 64 23.86 10.65 -3.87
CA ARG A 64 25.30 10.82 -3.57
C ARG A 64 25.72 10.46 -2.13
N TYR A 65 24.78 10.28 -1.22
CA TYR A 65 25.10 10.01 0.18
C TYR A 65 25.23 8.51 0.47
N PRO A 66 26.04 8.12 1.51
CA PRO A 66 26.14 6.73 1.94
C PRO A 66 24.79 6.15 2.29
N LYS A 67 24.45 4.97 1.74
CA LYS A 67 23.09 4.39 1.85
C LYS A 67 22.71 4.06 3.30
N LYS A 68 23.68 3.59 4.12
CA LYS A 68 23.43 3.38 5.57
C LYS A 68 23.03 4.67 6.28
N LEU A 69 23.71 5.77 6.00
CA LEU A 69 23.38 7.08 6.59
C LEU A 69 21.97 7.51 6.21
N LEU A 70 21.58 7.33 4.94
CA LEU A 70 20.23 7.66 4.48
C LEU A 70 19.18 6.81 5.20
N LEU A 71 19.38 5.50 5.34
CA LEU A 71 18.47 4.63 6.08
C LEU A 71 18.31 5.09 7.54
N LEU A 72 19.41 5.46 8.21
CA LEU A 72 19.37 5.97 9.58
C LEU A 72 18.63 7.31 9.68
N ILE A 73 18.85 8.23 8.73
CA ILE A 73 18.13 9.51 8.68
C ILE A 73 16.63 9.24 8.47
N TYR A 74 16.24 8.41 7.51
CA TYR A 74 14.84 8.12 7.23
C TYR A 74 14.14 7.47 8.42
N VAL A 75 14.76 6.45 9.02
CA VAL A 75 14.16 5.79 10.19
C VAL A 75 14.22 6.69 11.43
N GLY A 76 15.24 7.53 11.58
CA GLY A 76 15.30 8.56 12.62
C GLY A 76 14.16 9.59 12.53
N VAL A 77 13.92 10.12 11.32
CA VAL A 77 12.78 11.02 11.05
C VAL A 77 11.43 10.30 11.31
N PHE A 78 11.34 9.01 10.93
CA PHE A 78 10.17 8.18 11.23
C PHE A 78 9.92 8.09 12.74
N VAL A 79 10.92 7.76 13.56
CA VAL A 79 10.82 7.64 15.02
C VAL A 79 10.36 8.95 15.64
N VAL A 80 11.07 10.05 15.36
CA VAL A 80 10.75 11.37 15.92
C VAL A 80 9.39 11.85 15.43
N GLY A 81 9.09 11.64 14.15
CA GLY A 81 7.81 12.02 13.56
C GLY A 81 6.62 11.30 14.20
N TYR A 82 6.72 9.99 14.47
CA TYR A 82 5.64 9.24 15.13
C TYR A 82 5.55 9.54 16.62
N ALA A 83 6.67 9.80 17.31
CA ALA A 83 6.63 10.33 18.67
C ALA A 83 5.91 11.68 18.73
N PHE A 84 6.16 12.58 17.75
CA PHE A 84 5.43 13.84 17.63
C PHE A 84 3.94 13.62 17.31
N CYS A 85 3.59 12.68 16.40
CA CYS A 85 2.18 12.33 16.12
C CYS A 85 1.46 11.89 17.40
N ALA A 86 2.12 11.13 18.29
CA ALA A 86 1.53 10.66 19.54
C ALA A 86 1.20 11.79 20.53
N VAL A 87 1.91 12.92 20.47
CA VAL A 87 1.68 14.09 21.33
C VAL A 87 1.08 15.28 20.58
N ALA A 88 0.68 15.10 19.31
CA ALA A 88 0.18 16.17 18.48
C ALA A 88 -1.03 16.90 19.13
N PRO A 89 -0.96 18.24 19.29
CA PRO A 89 -1.99 19.01 19.99
C PRO A 89 -3.22 19.31 19.12
N SER A 90 -3.10 19.14 17.79
CA SER A 90 -4.16 19.44 16.83
C SER A 90 -4.08 18.56 15.59
N PHE A 91 -5.19 18.49 14.85
CA PHE A 91 -5.25 17.78 13.58
C PHE A 91 -4.21 18.29 12.58
N THR A 92 -4.05 19.62 12.45
CA THR A 92 -3.07 20.21 11.54
C THR A 92 -1.64 19.79 11.87
N ALA A 93 -1.27 19.79 13.15
CA ALA A 93 0.05 19.34 13.58
C ALA A 93 0.27 17.85 13.25
N LEU A 94 -0.73 17.00 13.51
CA LEU A 94 -0.71 15.58 13.18
C LEU A 94 -0.58 15.37 11.65
N LEU A 95 -1.35 16.10 10.86
CA LEU A 95 -1.35 16.00 9.40
C LEU A 95 0.01 16.41 8.80
N VAL A 96 0.57 17.53 9.23
CA VAL A 96 1.89 17.99 8.76
C VAL A 96 2.97 16.96 9.11
N ALA A 97 2.98 16.45 10.34
CA ALA A 97 3.93 15.41 10.74
C ALA A 97 3.81 14.17 9.84
N ARG A 98 2.59 13.71 9.55
CA ARG A 98 2.35 12.56 8.68
C ARG A 98 2.82 12.80 7.25
N ILE A 99 2.61 13.99 6.69
CA ILE A 99 3.12 14.35 5.34
C ILE A 99 4.65 14.30 5.33
N LEU A 100 5.33 14.85 6.33
CA LEU A 100 6.80 14.82 6.42
C LEU A 100 7.33 13.38 6.52
N ILE A 101 6.68 12.53 7.32
CA ILE A 101 7.03 11.11 7.40
C ILE A 101 6.78 10.41 6.04
N ALA A 102 5.70 10.74 5.35
CA ALA A 102 5.37 10.13 4.07
C ALA A 102 6.44 10.39 3.00
N LEU A 103 7.03 11.57 2.97
CA LEU A 103 8.10 11.89 2.02
C LEU A 103 9.30 10.93 2.14
N ILE A 104 9.66 10.56 3.37
CA ILE A 104 10.78 9.63 3.61
C ILE A 104 10.42 8.17 3.36
N HIS A 105 9.13 7.80 3.45
CA HIS A 105 8.67 6.42 3.29
C HIS A 105 9.08 5.84 1.91
N GLY A 106 8.73 6.55 0.81
CA GLY A 106 9.07 6.09 -0.54
C GLY A 106 10.59 6.01 -0.76
N ALA A 107 11.35 6.98 -0.22
CA ALA A 107 12.80 7.02 -0.30
C ALA A 107 13.46 5.88 0.49
N TYR A 108 12.88 5.50 1.64
CA TYR A 108 13.33 4.37 2.42
C TYR A 108 13.31 3.07 1.59
N PHE A 109 12.20 2.74 0.95
CA PHE A 109 12.09 1.50 0.17
C PHE A 109 13.10 1.46 -0.98
N GLY A 110 13.27 2.55 -1.73
CA GLY A 110 14.28 2.64 -2.78
C GLY A 110 15.69 2.38 -2.25
N THR A 111 16.06 3.04 -1.14
CA THR A 111 17.40 2.87 -0.52
C THR A 111 17.57 1.48 0.08
N ALA A 112 16.54 0.94 0.74
CA ALA A 112 16.56 -0.39 1.34
C ALA A 112 16.77 -1.49 0.29
N MET A 113 16.14 -1.38 -0.88
CA MET A 113 16.31 -2.34 -1.98
C MET A 113 17.75 -2.32 -2.54
N VAL A 114 18.35 -1.13 -2.67
CA VAL A 114 19.76 -1.00 -3.09
C VAL A 114 20.69 -1.69 -2.09
N VAL A 115 20.52 -1.42 -0.79
CA VAL A 115 21.33 -2.05 0.26
C VAL A 115 21.08 -3.55 0.30
N ALA A 116 19.83 -4.01 0.21
CA ALA A 116 19.50 -5.43 0.26
C ALA A 116 20.17 -6.23 -0.86
N THR A 117 20.17 -5.69 -2.07
CA THR A 117 20.80 -6.34 -3.22
C THR A 117 22.33 -6.28 -3.17
N ALA A 118 22.90 -5.30 -2.46
CA ALA A 118 24.35 -5.17 -2.29
C ALA A 118 24.93 -6.11 -1.20
N VAL A 119 24.12 -6.54 -0.23
CA VAL A 119 24.59 -7.39 0.89
C VAL A 119 24.38 -8.90 0.66
N VAL A 120 23.97 -9.29 -0.55
CA VAL A 120 23.74 -10.69 -0.94
C VAL A 120 24.36 -10.99 -2.30
N ASP A 121 24.63 -12.28 -2.55
CA ASP A 121 25.06 -12.75 -3.86
C ASP A 121 23.99 -12.48 -4.93
N GLU A 122 24.42 -12.35 -6.17
CA GLU A 122 23.56 -12.03 -7.32
C GLU A 122 22.36 -12.97 -7.45
N ARG A 123 22.56 -14.27 -7.20
CA ARG A 123 21.50 -15.29 -7.23
C ARG A 123 20.40 -15.10 -6.17
N ARG A 124 20.69 -14.31 -5.13
CA ARG A 124 19.76 -14.07 -3.99
C ARG A 124 19.15 -12.68 -3.98
N ARG A 125 19.46 -11.83 -4.96
CA ARG A 125 18.94 -10.44 -5.02
C ARG A 125 17.41 -10.40 -5.04
N GLY A 126 16.76 -11.26 -5.83
CA GLY A 126 15.30 -11.35 -5.86
C GLY A 126 14.71 -11.75 -4.50
N PHE A 127 15.31 -12.71 -3.80
CA PHE A 127 14.90 -13.07 -2.45
C PHE A 127 15.06 -11.92 -1.45
N ALA A 128 16.15 -11.16 -1.54
CA ALA A 128 16.40 -10.02 -0.66
C ALA A 128 15.33 -8.92 -0.82
N VAL A 129 14.98 -8.59 -2.07
CA VAL A 129 13.90 -7.63 -2.38
C VAL A 129 12.55 -8.15 -1.87
N ALA A 130 12.22 -9.42 -2.15
CA ALA A 130 10.98 -10.04 -1.71
C ALA A 130 10.85 -10.04 -0.17
N LEU A 131 11.95 -10.27 0.54
CA LEU A 131 11.96 -10.25 2.00
C LEU A 131 11.66 -8.86 2.56
N ILE A 132 12.19 -7.79 1.97
CA ILE A 132 11.87 -6.42 2.41
C ILE A 132 10.39 -6.12 2.17
N LEU A 133 9.88 -6.43 0.98
CA LEU A 133 8.48 -6.21 0.64
C LEU A 133 7.53 -7.05 1.50
N SER A 134 7.97 -8.23 1.95
CA SER A 134 7.19 -9.05 2.90
C SER A 134 6.99 -8.36 4.26
N GLY A 135 7.83 -7.37 4.61
CA GLY A 135 7.61 -6.51 5.77
C GLY A 135 6.27 -5.79 5.73
N LEU A 136 5.87 -5.28 4.55
CA LEU A 136 4.54 -4.67 4.35
C LEU A 136 3.41 -5.70 4.52
N THR A 137 3.60 -6.90 4.02
CA THR A 137 2.60 -7.98 4.13
C THR A 137 2.41 -8.41 5.58
N VAL A 138 3.52 -8.60 6.30
CA VAL A 138 3.49 -8.93 7.73
C VAL A 138 2.90 -7.79 8.56
N ALA A 139 3.14 -6.53 8.16
CA ALA A 139 2.51 -5.37 8.78
C ALA A 139 0.98 -5.42 8.67
N ASN A 140 0.45 -5.82 7.52
CA ASN A 140 -1.00 -5.99 7.35
C ASN A 140 -1.58 -7.13 8.20
N ILE A 141 -0.84 -8.23 8.38
CA ILE A 141 -1.33 -9.38 9.18
C ILE A 141 -1.27 -9.09 10.68
N ILE A 142 -0.18 -8.48 11.16
CA ILE A 142 0.12 -8.39 12.59
C ILE A 142 0.11 -6.93 13.05
N GLY A 143 0.81 -6.05 12.33
CA GLY A 143 1.01 -4.66 12.71
C GLY A 143 -0.28 -3.85 12.78
N VAL A 144 -1.09 -3.94 11.74
CA VAL A 144 -2.36 -3.19 11.64
C VAL A 144 -3.37 -3.66 12.69
N PRO A 145 -3.66 -4.96 12.84
CA PRO A 145 -4.58 -5.43 13.88
C PRO A 145 -4.12 -5.09 15.29
N ILE A 146 -2.84 -5.34 15.62
CA ILE A 146 -2.30 -5.03 16.97
C ILE A 146 -2.34 -3.52 17.20
N GLY A 147 -1.91 -2.71 16.23
CA GLY A 147 -1.95 -1.26 16.35
C GLY A 147 -3.37 -0.71 16.51
N THR A 148 -4.35 -1.31 15.82
CA THR A 148 -5.77 -0.96 15.97
C THR A 148 -6.29 -1.37 17.36
N ALA A 149 -5.94 -2.58 17.84
CA ALA A 149 -6.33 -3.04 19.17
C ALA A 149 -5.74 -2.15 20.28
N ILE A 150 -4.46 -1.73 20.16
CA ILE A 150 -3.84 -0.75 21.06
C ILE A 150 -4.62 0.57 21.03
N GLY A 151 -4.94 1.06 19.84
CA GLY A 151 -5.68 2.30 19.66
C GLY A 151 -7.10 2.26 20.25
N THR A 152 -7.77 1.13 20.15
CA THR A 152 -9.10 0.91 20.71
C THR A 152 -9.06 0.79 22.25
N ALA A 153 -8.03 0.12 22.81
CA ALA A 153 -7.93 -0.14 24.26
C ALA A 153 -7.33 1.05 25.04
N PHE A 154 -6.34 1.73 24.46
CA PHE A 154 -5.52 2.74 25.17
C PHE A 154 -5.56 4.13 24.53
N GLY A 155 -6.37 4.30 23.47
CA GLY A 155 -6.44 5.51 22.68
C GLY A 155 -5.45 5.55 21.52
N TRP A 156 -5.83 6.25 20.45
CA TRP A 156 -5.08 6.30 19.18
C TRP A 156 -3.63 6.82 19.32
N ARG A 157 -3.35 7.66 20.31
CA ARG A 157 -2.00 8.16 20.58
C ARG A 157 -1.03 7.05 20.96
N MET A 158 -1.51 6.03 21.68
CA MET A 158 -0.71 4.86 22.05
C MET A 158 -0.31 4.01 20.82
N THR A 159 -1.15 3.97 19.79
CA THR A 159 -0.76 3.35 18.51
C THR A 159 0.47 4.04 17.92
N PHE A 160 0.53 5.36 17.92
CA PHE A 160 1.69 6.09 17.39
C PHE A 160 2.94 5.94 18.27
N TRP A 161 2.79 5.86 19.59
CA TRP A 161 3.90 5.48 20.47
C TRP A 161 4.43 4.08 20.16
N ALA A 162 3.54 3.10 19.96
CA ALA A 162 3.94 1.74 19.59
C ALA A 162 4.68 1.71 18.25
N VAL A 163 4.18 2.44 17.23
CA VAL A 163 4.83 2.58 15.93
C VAL A 163 6.21 3.25 16.06
N SER A 164 6.32 4.31 16.86
CA SER A 164 7.62 4.95 17.17
C SER A 164 8.59 3.95 17.82
N GLY A 165 8.11 3.15 18.76
CA GLY A 165 8.90 2.09 19.41
C GLY A 165 9.40 1.04 18.42
N LEU A 166 8.56 0.59 17.48
CA LEU A 166 9.01 -0.27 16.37
C LEU A 166 10.09 0.39 15.53
N GLY A 167 9.95 1.68 15.27
CA GLY A 167 10.97 2.48 14.59
C GLY A 167 12.29 2.54 15.35
N VAL A 168 12.28 2.69 16.68
CA VAL A 168 13.49 2.64 17.53
C VAL A 168 14.20 1.30 17.40
N VAL A 169 13.46 0.20 17.46
CA VAL A 169 14.01 -1.16 17.26
C VAL A 169 14.64 -1.27 15.86
N ALA A 170 13.94 -0.82 14.82
CA ALA A 170 14.46 -0.84 13.46
C ALA A 170 15.72 0.02 13.31
N PHE A 171 15.75 1.21 13.91
CA PHE A 171 16.91 2.10 13.92
C PHE A 171 18.13 1.44 14.57
N ALA A 172 17.95 0.81 15.72
CA ALA A 172 19.01 0.07 16.42
C ALA A 172 19.52 -1.10 15.56
N LEU A 173 18.62 -1.88 14.95
CA LEU A 173 19.00 -2.98 14.08
C LEU A 173 19.78 -2.50 12.84
N ILE A 174 19.38 -1.39 12.20
CA ILE A 174 20.11 -0.82 11.07
C ILE A 174 21.49 -0.35 11.50
N THR A 175 21.58 0.32 12.65
CA THR A 175 22.85 0.80 13.20
C THR A 175 23.85 -0.34 13.40
N LEU A 176 23.38 -1.45 13.98
CA LEU A 176 24.21 -2.59 14.39
C LEU A 176 24.52 -3.57 13.24
N LEU A 177 23.52 -3.82 12.36
CA LEU A 177 23.57 -4.95 11.43
C LEU A 177 23.81 -4.55 9.97
N VAL A 178 23.51 -3.31 9.57
CA VAL A 178 23.74 -2.86 8.20
C VAL A 178 25.20 -2.39 8.06
N PRO A 179 25.99 -2.98 7.15
CA PRO A 179 27.37 -2.54 6.93
C PRO A 179 27.41 -1.13 6.34
N SER A 180 28.51 -0.42 6.54
CA SER A 180 28.77 0.86 5.87
C SER A 180 28.90 0.60 4.37
N THR A 181 27.89 0.94 3.62
CA THR A 181 27.89 0.86 2.16
C THR A 181 28.41 2.18 1.60
N GLY A 182 29.35 2.10 0.65
CA GLY A 182 29.84 3.29 -0.05
C GLY A 182 28.72 4.04 -0.79
N THR A 183 29.09 5.18 -1.36
CA THR A 183 28.23 5.93 -2.30
C THR A 183 28.07 5.07 -3.56
N GLY A 184 26.89 4.45 -3.72
CA GLY A 184 26.58 3.77 -4.98
C GLY A 184 26.13 4.81 -6.01
N ASP A 185 26.79 4.83 -7.17
CA ASP A 185 26.27 5.58 -8.32
C ASP A 185 24.91 5.00 -8.71
N THR A 186 23.86 5.74 -8.47
CA THR A 186 22.58 5.45 -9.11
C THR A 186 22.72 5.79 -10.59
N PRO A 187 22.50 4.86 -11.52
CA PRO A 187 22.53 5.18 -12.93
C PRO A 187 21.57 6.34 -13.20
N HIS A 188 22.09 7.45 -13.68
CA HIS A 188 21.29 8.58 -14.15
C HIS A 188 20.73 8.20 -15.53
N GLY A 189 19.60 7.47 -15.55
CA GLY A 189 18.87 7.23 -16.80
C GLY A 189 18.30 8.53 -17.34
N ASN A 190 18.17 8.65 -18.64
CA ASN A 190 17.45 9.77 -19.25
C ASN A 190 15.95 9.53 -19.09
N PHE A 191 15.39 9.96 -17.94
CA PHE A 191 13.98 9.80 -17.59
C PHE A 191 13.03 10.32 -18.70
N ALA A 192 13.41 11.41 -19.37
CA ALA A 192 12.61 11.95 -20.46
C ALA A 192 12.56 11.02 -21.69
N ALA A 193 13.64 10.29 -21.98
CA ALA A 193 13.65 9.30 -23.06
C ALA A 193 12.82 8.07 -22.70
N GLU A 194 12.81 7.68 -21.42
CA GLU A 194 12.00 6.55 -20.95
C GLU A 194 10.49 6.84 -20.98
N LEU A 195 10.04 8.10 -20.93
CA LEU A 195 8.61 8.47 -20.95
C LEU A 195 7.86 7.94 -22.19
N LYS A 196 8.55 7.69 -23.32
CA LYS A 196 7.92 7.09 -24.51
C LYS A 196 7.30 5.71 -24.24
N VAL A 197 7.77 5.02 -23.21
CA VAL A 197 7.21 3.71 -22.84
C VAL A 197 5.77 3.82 -22.35
N LEU A 198 5.36 4.98 -21.82
CA LEU A 198 3.99 5.25 -21.38
C LEU A 198 2.97 5.22 -22.55
N THR A 199 3.42 5.39 -23.79
CA THR A 199 2.54 5.30 -24.97
C THR A 199 2.23 3.86 -25.38
N ARG A 200 2.93 2.88 -24.82
CA ARG A 200 2.70 1.46 -25.09
C ARG A 200 1.39 1.00 -24.48
N GLU A 201 0.53 0.40 -25.29
CA GLU A 201 -0.78 -0.07 -24.84
C GLU A 201 -0.73 -0.96 -23.60
N PRO A 202 0.13 -1.99 -23.52
CA PRO A 202 0.21 -2.83 -22.31
C PRO A 202 0.61 -2.06 -21.04
N VAL A 203 1.38 -0.99 -21.18
CA VAL A 203 1.86 -0.17 -20.05
C VAL A 203 0.74 0.73 -19.54
N TYR A 204 0.19 1.61 -20.41
CA TYR A 204 -0.84 2.54 -19.93
C TYR A 204 -2.12 1.84 -19.50
N SER A 205 -2.51 0.73 -20.13
CA SER A 205 -3.69 -0.04 -19.71
C SER A 205 -3.49 -0.73 -18.38
N SER A 206 -2.29 -1.25 -18.07
CA SER A 206 -1.98 -1.82 -16.76
C SER A 206 -1.93 -0.75 -15.68
N ILE A 207 -1.37 0.42 -15.97
CA ILE A 207 -1.39 1.58 -15.05
C ILE A 207 -2.84 2.00 -14.78
N ALA A 208 -3.67 2.10 -15.81
CA ALA A 208 -5.08 2.44 -15.66
C ALA A 208 -5.83 1.40 -14.79
N VAL A 209 -5.58 0.11 -14.99
CA VAL A 209 -6.11 -0.96 -14.14
C VAL A 209 -5.66 -0.79 -12.69
N ILE A 210 -4.36 -0.55 -12.43
CA ILE A 210 -3.83 -0.32 -11.09
C ILE A 210 -4.54 0.87 -10.45
N ILE A 211 -4.61 2.01 -11.14
CA ILE A 211 -5.22 3.23 -10.59
C ILE A 211 -6.71 3.00 -10.30
N VAL A 212 -7.48 2.57 -11.27
CA VAL A 212 -8.93 2.43 -11.14
C VAL A 212 -9.29 1.42 -10.05
N GLN A 213 -8.63 0.25 -10.03
CA GLN A 213 -8.89 -0.77 -9.02
C GLN A 213 -8.50 -0.31 -7.62
N THR A 214 -7.33 0.33 -7.47
CA THR A 214 -6.85 0.80 -6.17
C THR A 214 -7.71 1.93 -5.61
N VAL A 215 -8.28 2.79 -6.44
CA VAL A 215 -9.26 3.81 -6.02
C VAL A 215 -10.42 3.15 -5.27
N GLY A 216 -11.07 2.14 -5.86
CA GLY A 216 -12.17 1.43 -5.20
C GLY A 216 -11.75 0.71 -3.92
N GLN A 217 -10.59 0.06 -3.96
CA GLN A 217 -10.02 -0.64 -2.82
C GLN A 217 -9.81 0.30 -1.63
N PHE A 218 -9.20 1.47 -1.83
CA PHE A 218 -8.87 2.39 -0.75
C PHE A 218 -9.98 3.36 -0.38
N ALA A 219 -10.95 3.60 -1.27
CA ALA A 219 -12.21 4.24 -0.88
C ALA A 219 -12.94 3.42 0.20
N LEU A 220 -12.91 2.08 0.10
CA LEU A 220 -13.50 1.19 1.11
C LEU A 220 -12.56 1.00 2.32
N PHE A 221 -11.28 0.69 2.10
CA PHE A 221 -10.32 0.35 3.17
C PHE A 221 -10.12 1.50 4.16
N THR A 222 -10.05 2.75 3.67
CA THR A 222 -9.85 3.92 4.53
C THR A 222 -10.97 4.08 5.56
N TYR A 223 -12.19 3.73 5.19
CA TYR A 223 -13.37 3.86 6.05
C TYR A 223 -13.87 2.50 6.55
N ILE A 224 -13.02 1.48 6.55
CA ILE A 224 -13.42 0.11 6.94
C ILE A 224 -13.95 0.06 8.37
N SER A 225 -13.31 0.76 9.31
CA SER A 225 -13.73 0.79 10.71
C SER A 225 -15.13 1.41 10.87
N PRO A 226 -15.42 2.63 10.40
CA PRO A 226 -16.78 3.18 10.47
C PRO A 226 -17.81 2.37 9.67
N LEU A 227 -17.46 1.79 8.52
CA LEU A 227 -18.36 0.91 7.79
C LEU A 227 -18.75 -0.32 8.61
N LEU A 228 -17.80 -1.00 9.21
CA LEU A 228 -18.05 -2.19 10.04
C LEU A 228 -18.90 -1.87 11.27
N THR A 229 -18.64 -0.72 11.91
CA THR A 229 -19.37 -0.36 13.14
C THR A 229 -20.74 0.25 12.87
N THR A 230 -20.88 1.12 11.88
CA THR A 230 -22.16 1.85 11.66
C THR A 230 -23.11 1.16 10.68
N VAL A 231 -22.59 0.48 9.66
CA VAL A 231 -23.41 -0.21 8.65
C VAL A 231 -23.63 -1.67 9.02
N SER A 232 -22.58 -2.38 9.41
CA SER A 232 -22.67 -3.80 9.77
C SER A 232 -23.04 -4.02 11.24
N GLY A 233 -23.01 -2.99 12.09
CA GLY A 233 -23.34 -3.09 13.51
C GLY A 233 -22.32 -3.93 14.32
N ILE A 234 -21.10 -4.08 13.82
CA ILE A 234 -20.06 -4.89 14.45
C ILE A 234 -19.41 -4.06 15.58
N ASP A 235 -19.18 -4.70 16.72
CA ASP A 235 -18.50 -4.09 17.85
C ASP A 235 -17.09 -3.64 17.47
N ILE A 236 -16.67 -2.45 17.93
CA ILE A 236 -15.37 -1.87 17.65
C ILE A 236 -14.20 -2.78 18.08
N HIS A 237 -14.37 -3.58 19.14
CA HIS A 237 -13.37 -4.52 19.61
C HIS A 237 -13.20 -5.74 18.69
N VAL A 238 -14.12 -5.99 17.76
CA VAL A 238 -14.03 -7.04 16.74
C VAL A 238 -13.26 -6.54 15.50
N VAL A 239 -13.25 -5.23 15.25
CA VAL A 239 -12.58 -4.63 14.08
C VAL A 239 -11.12 -5.08 13.91
N PRO A 240 -10.26 -5.14 14.96
CA PRO A 240 -8.90 -5.64 14.81
C PRO A 240 -8.82 -7.07 14.26
N TRP A 241 -9.75 -7.95 14.63
CA TRP A 241 -9.81 -9.33 14.14
C TRP A 241 -10.22 -9.40 12.66
N LEU A 242 -11.12 -8.51 12.23
CA LEU A 242 -11.49 -8.40 10.82
C LEU A 242 -10.32 -7.85 9.97
N LEU A 243 -9.56 -6.90 10.51
CA LEU A 243 -8.34 -6.42 9.87
C LEU A 243 -7.24 -7.50 9.82
N LEU A 244 -7.17 -8.40 10.82
CA LEU A 244 -6.31 -9.58 10.77
C LEU A 244 -6.71 -10.50 9.60
N LEU A 245 -8.01 -10.77 9.43
CA LEU A 245 -8.52 -11.56 8.30
C LEU A 245 -8.19 -10.90 6.96
N PHE A 246 -8.34 -9.57 6.86
CA PHE A 246 -7.92 -8.82 5.68
C PHE A 246 -6.41 -8.99 5.39
N GLY A 247 -5.57 -8.90 6.41
CA GLY A 247 -4.12 -9.08 6.30
C GLY A 247 -3.75 -10.51 5.87
N VAL A 248 -4.39 -11.52 6.45
CA VAL A 248 -4.22 -12.93 6.03
C VAL A 248 -4.65 -13.09 4.57
N GLY A 249 -5.82 -12.56 4.21
CA GLY A 249 -6.32 -12.55 2.84
C GLY A 249 -5.31 -11.89 1.89
N SER A 250 -4.84 -10.69 2.20
CA SER A 250 -3.88 -9.96 1.35
C SER A 250 -2.59 -10.76 1.10
N THR A 251 -2.12 -11.49 2.11
CA THR A 251 -0.94 -12.35 1.97
C THR A 251 -1.21 -13.52 1.03
N ILE A 252 -2.35 -14.20 1.20
CA ILE A 252 -2.79 -15.26 0.28
C ILE A 252 -2.88 -14.68 -1.15
N GLY A 253 -3.42 -13.47 -1.27
CA GLY A 253 -3.55 -12.76 -2.54
C GLY A 253 -2.22 -12.50 -3.22
N VAL A 254 -1.24 -11.94 -2.52
CA VAL A 254 0.12 -11.70 -3.06
C VAL A 254 0.75 -12.99 -3.56
N LEU A 255 0.69 -14.06 -2.76
CA LEU A 255 1.29 -15.35 -3.11
C LEU A 255 0.60 -16.05 -4.28
N THR A 256 -0.73 -16.03 -4.30
CA THR A 256 -1.51 -16.65 -5.39
C THR A 256 -1.46 -15.80 -6.67
N GLY A 257 -1.51 -14.48 -6.53
CA GLY A 257 -1.40 -13.56 -7.65
C GLY A 257 -0.11 -13.71 -8.45
N GLY A 258 1.03 -13.92 -7.76
CA GLY A 258 2.30 -14.22 -8.40
C GLY A 258 2.24 -15.51 -9.25
N ARG A 259 1.75 -16.61 -8.67
CA ARG A 259 1.59 -17.90 -9.41
C ARG A 259 0.63 -17.78 -10.58
N LEU A 260 -0.46 -17.04 -10.40
CA LEU A 260 -1.45 -16.82 -11.45
C LEU A 260 -0.90 -15.94 -12.60
N ALA A 261 -0.01 -14.98 -12.28
CA ALA A 261 0.70 -14.18 -13.29
C ALA A 261 1.59 -15.06 -14.16
N ASP A 262 2.31 -16.02 -13.55
CA ASP A 262 3.19 -16.95 -14.27
C ASP A 262 2.40 -17.95 -15.12
N TRP A 263 1.19 -18.34 -14.69
CA TRP A 263 0.38 -19.32 -15.42
C TRP A 263 -0.33 -18.72 -16.64
N LYS A 264 -1.19 -17.73 -16.45
CA LYS A 264 -1.97 -17.07 -17.54
C LYS A 264 -2.21 -15.60 -17.18
N LEU A 265 -1.25 -14.74 -17.47
CA LEU A 265 -1.19 -13.35 -17.01
C LEU A 265 -2.50 -12.58 -17.22
N MET A 266 -2.98 -12.45 -18.47
CA MET A 266 -4.17 -11.63 -18.77
C MET A 266 -5.48 -12.27 -18.32
N ALA A 267 -5.59 -13.59 -18.42
CA ALA A 267 -6.77 -14.31 -17.94
C ALA A 267 -6.89 -14.20 -16.42
N SER A 268 -5.77 -14.32 -15.71
CA SER A 268 -5.71 -14.18 -14.24
C SER A 268 -6.03 -12.77 -13.81
N LEU A 269 -5.42 -11.75 -14.43
CA LEU A 269 -5.70 -10.35 -14.14
C LEU A 269 -7.20 -10.04 -14.30
N THR A 270 -7.77 -10.36 -15.45
CA THR A 270 -9.18 -10.10 -15.74
C THR A 270 -10.12 -10.88 -14.83
N GLY A 271 -9.80 -12.16 -14.56
CA GLY A 271 -10.60 -13.01 -13.68
C GLY A 271 -10.60 -12.55 -12.22
N ILE A 272 -9.45 -12.13 -11.68
CA ILE A 272 -9.34 -11.58 -10.33
C ILE A 272 -10.18 -10.30 -10.21
N LEU A 273 -10.10 -9.39 -11.18
CA LEU A 273 -10.86 -8.15 -11.19
C LEU A 273 -12.38 -8.43 -11.28
N ALA A 274 -12.80 -9.36 -12.10
CA ALA A 274 -14.21 -9.77 -12.20
C ALA A 274 -14.73 -10.37 -10.88
N LEU A 275 -13.94 -11.21 -10.20
CA LEU A 275 -14.29 -11.74 -8.89
C LEU A 275 -14.38 -10.64 -7.83
N GLN A 276 -13.58 -9.58 -7.92
CA GLN A 276 -13.70 -8.44 -7.01
C GLN A 276 -15.04 -7.70 -7.17
N VAL A 277 -15.57 -7.59 -8.40
CA VAL A 277 -16.93 -7.05 -8.61
C VAL A 277 -17.94 -7.84 -7.80
N VAL A 278 -17.86 -9.18 -7.83
CA VAL A 278 -18.76 -10.05 -7.07
C VAL A 278 -18.63 -9.82 -5.56
N ILE A 279 -17.40 -9.73 -5.05
CA ILE A 279 -17.20 -9.50 -3.61
C ILE A 279 -17.74 -8.13 -3.17
N TYR A 280 -17.51 -7.08 -3.94
CA TYR A 280 -18.08 -5.76 -3.62
C TYR A 280 -19.62 -5.76 -3.69
N LEU A 281 -20.22 -6.47 -4.66
CA LEU A 281 -21.69 -6.64 -4.72
C LEU A 281 -22.23 -7.41 -3.51
N LEU A 282 -21.52 -8.44 -3.04
CA LEU A 282 -21.91 -9.16 -1.82
C LEU A 282 -21.82 -8.26 -0.58
N MET A 283 -20.85 -7.33 -0.54
CA MET A 283 -20.72 -6.37 0.57
C MET A 283 -21.85 -5.31 0.61
N VAL A 284 -22.63 -5.17 -0.45
CA VAL A 284 -23.80 -4.27 -0.48
C VAL A 284 -25.05 -4.95 0.11
N LEU A 285 -25.08 -6.27 0.20
CA LEU A 285 -26.26 -7.01 0.62
C LEU A 285 -26.50 -6.88 2.15
N PRO A 286 -27.73 -6.94 2.64
CA PRO A 286 -28.05 -6.88 4.06
C PRO A 286 -27.40 -7.97 4.93
N ILE A 287 -26.94 -9.07 4.32
CA ILE A 287 -26.26 -10.19 5.00
C ILE A 287 -24.94 -9.80 5.69
N VAL A 288 -24.40 -8.62 5.35
CA VAL A 288 -23.14 -8.09 5.96
C VAL A 288 -23.27 -7.71 7.43
N THR A 289 -24.47 -7.70 7.99
CA THR A 289 -24.69 -7.53 9.43
C THR A 289 -24.29 -8.75 10.26
N MET A 290 -24.06 -9.91 9.62
CA MET A 290 -23.56 -11.10 10.29
C MET A 290 -22.04 -11.09 10.38
N PRO A 291 -21.42 -11.05 11.57
CA PRO A 291 -19.96 -10.88 11.72
C PRO A 291 -19.13 -11.93 10.99
N TRP A 292 -19.59 -13.19 10.96
CA TRP A 292 -18.87 -14.28 10.28
C TRP A 292 -18.94 -14.17 8.74
N VAL A 293 -20.07 -13.65 8.20
CA VAL A 293 -20.20 -13.36 6.76
C VAL A 293 -19.26 -12.23 6.37
N MET A 294 -19.32 -11.11 7.13
CA MET A 294 -18.44 -9.97 6.90
C MET A 294 -16.96 -10.38 7.04
N GLY A 295 -16.60 -11.19 8.03
CA GLY A 295 -15.24 -11.71 8.18
C GLY A 295 -14.77 -12.51 6.96
N SER A 296 -15.61 -13.38 6.42
CA SER A 296 -15.32 -14.14 5.20
C SER A 296 -15.15 -13.24 3.98
N LEU A 297 -16.04 -12.23 3.83
CA LEU A 297 -15.94 -11.25 2.74
C LEU A 297 -14.68 -10.40 2.84
N VAL A 298 -14.32 -9.93 4.03
CA VAL A 298 -13.12 -9.14 4.27
C VAL A 298 -11.84 -9.94 3.96
N LEU A 299 -11.81 -11.23 4.31
CA LEU A 299 -10.69 -12.12 3.98
C LEU A 299 -10.56 -12.28 2.46
N VAL A 300 -11.65 -12.59 1.76
CA VAL A 300 -11.63 -12.78 0.30
C VAL A 300 -11.36 -11.47 -0.43
N TRP A 301 -11.92 -10.36 0.06
CA TRP A 301 -11.65 -9.02 -0.45
C TRP A 301 -10.17 -8.65 -0.33
N GLY A 302 -9.54 -8.93 0.82
CA GLY A 302 -8.10 -8.77 1.00
C GLY A 302 -7.30 -9.63 0.00
N ALA A 303 -7.68 -10.89 -0.18
CA ALA A 303 -7.01 -11.80 -1.10
C ALA A 303 -7.08 -11.29 -2.54
N LEU A 304 -8.26 -11.01 -3.05
CA LEU A 304 -8.42 -10.53 -4.43
C LEU A 304 -7.83 -9.12 -4.62
N GLY A 305 -7.96 -8.25 -3.60
CA GLY A 305 -7.47 -6.87 -3.61
C GLY A 305 -5.95 -6.76 -3.69
N PHE A 306 -5.21 -7.80 -3.35
CA PHE A 306 -3.75 -7.84 -3.50
C PHE A 306 -3.29 -8.81 -4.59
N ALA A 307 -4.12 -9.78 -4.99
CA ALA A 307 -3.78 -10.73 -6.04
C ALA A 307 -3.61 -10.08 -7.42
N PHE A 308 -4.38 -9.04 -7.75
CA PHE A 308 -4.30 -8.39 -9.06
C PHE A 308 -2.98 -7.64 -9.29
N GLY A 309 -2.31 -7.26 -8.19
CA GLY A 309 -1.10 -6.45 -8.26
C GLY A 309 0.04 -7.12 -9.01
N ALA A 310 0.29 -8.41 -8.74
CA ALA A 310 1.38 -9.14 -9.37
C ALA A 310 1.20 -9.27 -10.90
N PRO A 311 0.05 -9.72 -11.44
CA PRO A 311 -0.15 -9.75 -12.89
C PRO A 311 -0.04 -8.36 -13.55
N ALA A 312 -0.62 -7.32 -12.94
CA ALA A 312 -0.56 -5.96 -13.48
C ALA A 312 0.89 -5.42 -13.53
N GLN A 313 1.66 -5.61 -12.46
CA GLN A 313 3.06 -5.21 -12.38
C GLN A 313 3.94 -6.01 -13.35
N THR A 314 3.76 -7.34 -13.42
CA THR A 314 4.50 -8.22 -14.34
C THR A 314 4.28 -7.79 -15.78
N ARG A 315 3.06 -7.41 -16.16
CA ARG A 315 2.76 -6.91 -17.49
C ARG A 315 3.50 -5.61 -17.81
N ILE A 316 3.55 -4.68 -16.88
CA ILE A 316 4.34 -3.45 -17.03
C ILE A 316 5.82 -3.80 -17.21
N LEU A 317 6.40 -4.57 -16.30
CA LEU A 317 7.82 -4.93 -16.31
C LEU A 317 8.23 -5.66 -17.62
N ASN A 318 7.40 -6.54 -18.13
CA ASN A 318 7.67 -7.24 -19.40
C ASN A 318 7.72 -6.29 -20.59
N ASN A 319 7.01 -5.17 -20.55
CA ASN A 319 6.91 -4.19 -21.62
C ASN A 319 7.78 -2.94 -21.41
N THR A 320 8.57 -2.90 -20.33
CA THR A 320 9.42 -1.75 -19.96
C THR A 320 10.88 -2.15 -19.68
N ARG A 321 11.36 -3.24 -20.30
CA ARG A 321 12.74 -3.73 -20.11
C ARG A 321 13.80 -2.71 -20.52
N ASP A 322 13.47 -1.83 -21.45
CA ASP A 322 14.28 -0.71 -21.93
C ASP A 322 14.12 0.58 -21.09
N ALA A 323 13.26 0.58 -20.08
CA ALA A 323 12.97 1.71 -19.21
C ALA A 323 12.81 1.27 -17.74
N PRO A 324 13.82 0.60 -17.13
CA PRO A 324 13.68 0.01 -15.81
C PRO A 324 13.53 1.05 -14.71
N LEU A 325 14.11 2.23 -14.88
CA LEU A 325 14.03 3.32 -13.90
C LEU A 325 12.61 3.88 -13.81
N LEU A 326 11.98 4.12 -14.96
CA LEU A 326 10.60 4.57 -15.02
C LEU A 326 9.65 3.53 -14.42
N ALA A 327 9.80 2.25 -14.78
CA ALA A 327 8.95 1.18 -14.27
C ALA A 327 9.01 1.06 -12.74
N SER A 328 10.21 1.13 -12.16
CA SER A 328 10.42 1.00 -10.72
C SER A 328 9.81 2.15 -9.91
N SER A 329 9.70 3.35 -10.48
CA SER A 329 9.10 4.51 -9.83
C SER A 329 7.59 4.64 -10.13
N LEU A 330 7.17 4.32 -11.35
CA LEU A 330 5.81 4.51 -11.81
C LEU A 330 4.80 3.57 -11.14
N ILE A 331 5.19 2.30 -10.94
CA ILE A 331 4.31 1.31 -10.32
C ILE A 331 3.92 1.73 -8.88
N PRO A 332 4.87 1.97 -7.95
CA PRO A 332 4.51 2.42 -6.60
C PRO A 332 3.77 3.77 -6.59
N SER A 333 4.18 4.71 -7.44
CA SER A 333 3.51 6.01 -7.54
C SER A 333 2.05 5.87 -7.99
N SER A 334 1.76 4.97 -8.94
CA SER A 334 0.39 4.71 -9.41
C SER A 334 -0.50 4.17 -8.29
N PHE A 335 0.00 3.24 -7.48
CA PHE A 335 -0.71 2.73 -6.31
C PHE A 335 -0.99 3.84 -5.30
N ASN A 336 0.01 4.63 -4.97
CA ASN A 336 -0.11 5.66 -3.94
C ASN A 336 -0.99 6.84 -4.37
N VAL A 337 -0.90 7.30 -5.62
CA VAL A 337 -1.81 8.31 -6.17
C VAL A 337 -3.25 7.81 -6.16
N ALA A 338 -3.47 6.56 -6.56
CA ALA A 338 -4.80 5.95 -6.54
C ALA A 338 -5.34 5.78 -5.11
N MET A 339 -4.49 5.38 -4.15
CA MET A 339 -4.85 5.32 -2.73
C MET A 339 -5.26 6.69 -2.20
N ALA A 340 -4.47 7.72 -2.50
CA ALA A 340 -4.77 9.10 -2.11
C ALA A 340 -6.13 9.56 -2.66
N PHE A 341 -6.36 9.34 -3.95
CA PHE A 341 -7.61 9.72 -4.59
C PHE A 341 -8.80 8.91 -4.06
N GLY A 342 -8.66 7.61 -3.87
CA GLY A 342 -9.71 6.74 -3.34
C GLY A 342 -10.15 7.14 -1.93
N ALA A 343 -9.21 7.38 -1.04
CA ALA A 343 -9.48 7.84 0.31
C ALA A 343 -10.16 9.22 0.32
N TRP A 344 -9.68 10.16 -0.48
CA TRP A 344 -10.27 11.49 -0.63
C TRP A 344 -11.67 11.42 -1.25
N PHE A 345 -11.86 10.68 -2.33
CA PHE A 345 -13.14 10.56 -3.03
C PHE A 345 -14.22 9.92 -2.15
N GLY A 346 -13.88 8.83 -1.44
CA GLY A 346 -14.78 8.23 -0.45
C GLY A 346 -15.20 9.24 0.62
N GLY A 347 -14.24 10.02 1.14
CA GLY A 347 -14.51 11.07 2.12
C GLY A 347 -15.42 12.17 1.60
N THR A 348 -15.19 12.62 0.38
CA THR A 348 -16.03 13.65 -0.24
C THR A 348 -17.49 13.23 -0.32
N LEU A 349 -17.77 11.97 -0.69
CA LEU A 349 -19.15 11.46 -0.71
C LEU A 349 -19.79 11.43 0.68
N ILE A 350 -19.05 11.03 1.70
CA ILE A 350 -19.52 11.00 3.08
C ILE A 350 -19.79 12.43 3.60
N ASP A 351 -18.89 13.39 3.34
CA ASP A 351 -19.09 14.80 3.73
C ASP A 351 -20.33 15.44 3.06
N HIS A 352 -20.69 14.96 1.85
CA HIS A 352 -21.94 15.38 1.18
C HIS A 352 -23.17 14.59 1.63
N GLY A 353 -23.11 13.89 2.75
CA GLY A 353 -24.26 13.24 3.37
C GLY A 353 -24.52 11.79 2.93
N SER A 354 -23.63 11.18 2.13
CA SER A 354 -23.75 9.77 1.79
C SER A 354 -23.47 8.88 2.99
N SER A 355 -24.21 7.78 3.14
CA SER A 355 -23.90 6.73 4.12
C SER A 355 -22.62 5.98 3.73
N TYR A 356 -21.91 5.42 4.71
CA TYR A 356 -20.77 4.51 4.46
C TYR A 356 -21.15 3.30 3.58
N ALA A 357 -22.42 2.95 3.49
CA ALA A 357 -22.92 1.90 2.59
C ALA A 357 -22.70 2.20 1.08
N VAL A 358 -22.35 3.45 0.71
CA VAL A 358 -21.98 3.81 -0.68
C VAL A 358 -20.60 3.29 -1.07
N LEU A 359 -19.69 3.08 -0.10
CA LEU A 359 -18.30 2.76 -0.37
C LEU A 359 -18.08 1.44 -1.15
N PRO A 360 -18.77 0.33 -0.84
CA PRO A 360 -18.73 -0.87 -1.67
C PRO A 360 -19.15 -0.63 -3.11
N TRP A 361 -20.09 0.29 -3.38
CA TRP A 361 -20.50 0.65 -4.74
C TRP A 361 -19.37 1.32 -5.53
N ILE A 362 -18.53 2.15 -4.88
CA ILE A 362 -17.32 2.68 -5.51
C ILE A 362 -16.42 1.50 -5.92
N GLY A 363 -16.29 0.50 -5.04
CA GLY A 363 -15.56 -0.74 -5.32
C GLY A 363 -16.13 -1.49 -6.52
N VAL A 364 -17.46 -1.65 -6.60
CA VAL A 364 -18.15 -2.30 -7.75
C VAL A 364 -17.81 -1.58 -9.06
N VAL A 365 -18.00 -0.25 -9.09
CA VAL A 365 -17.75 0.55 -10.31
C VAL A 365 -16.28 0.48 -10.70
N SER A 366 -15.37 0.66 -9.75
CA SER A 366 -13.93 0.62 -10.00
C SER A 366 -13.49 -0.76 -10.51
N ALA A 367 -13.91 -1.84 -9.86
CA ALA A 367 -13.55 -3.20 -10.28
C ALA A 367 -14.16 -3.55 -11.65
N ALA A 368 -15.40 -3.13 -11.94
CA ALA A 368 -16.02 -3.34 -13.25
C ALA A 368 -15.28 -2.58 -14.36
N LEU A 369 -14.92 -1.32 -14.14
CA LEU A 369 -14.12 -0.53 -15.08
C LEU A 369 -12.73 -1.15 -15.29
N ALA A 370 -12.05 -1.54 -14.22
CA ALA A 370 -10.75 -2.20 -14.31
C ALA A 370 -10.84 -3.52 -15.08
N THR A 371 -11.91 -4.32 -14.84
CA THR A 371 -12.21 -5.54 -15.59
C THR A 371 -12.41 -5.25 -17.07
N ALA A 372 -13.20 -4.23 -17.43
CA ALA A 372 -13.45 -3.83 -18.80
C ALA A 372 -12.16 -3.37 -19.52
N ILE A 373 -11.32 -2.56 -18.86
CA ILE A 373 -10.02 -2.13 -19.39
C ILE A 373 -9.12 -3.34 -19.63
N SER A 374 -9.02 -4.25 -18.65
CA SER A 374 -8.20 -5.46 -18.77
C SER A 374 -8.70 -6.39 -19.89
N ALA A 375 -10.00 -6.62 -19.98
CA ALA A 375 -10.61 -7.47 -21.00
C ALA A 375 -10.42 -6.88 -22.41
N ALA A 376 -10.66 -5.56 -22.57
CA ALA A 376 -10.45 -4.88 -23.85
C ALA A 376 -9.00 -4.96 -24.33
N SER A 377 -8.06 -4.77 -23.40
CA SER A 377 -6.64 -4.90 -23.69
C SER A 377 -6.26 -6.34 -24.05
N TRP A 378 -6.80 -7.33 -23.33
CA TRP A 378 -6.58 -8.75 -23.62
C TRP A 378 -7.08 -9.15 -25.03
N VAL A 379 -8.27 -8.70 -25.42
CA VAL A 379 -8.81 -8.95 -26.79
C VAL A 379 -7.89 -8.34 -27.84
N ARG A 380 -7.43 -7.09 -27.64
CA ARG A 380 -6.51 -6.42 -28.58
C ARG A 380 -5.17 -7.15 -28.74
N GLU A 381 -4.63 -7.71 -27.65
CA GLU A 381 -3.41 -8.52 -27.73
C GLU A 381 -3.61 -9.78 -28.57
N ARG A 382 -4.73 -10.48 -28.39
CA ARG A 382 -5.05 -11.69 -29.17
C ARG A 382 -5.23 -11.42 -30.67
N THR A 383 -5.78 -10.26 -31.01
CA THR A 383 -5.99 -9.89 -32.45
C THR A 383 -4.71 -9.39 -33.11
N ARG A 384 -3.70 -8.98 -32.38
CA ARG A 384 -2.40 -8.51 -32.88
C ARG A 384 -1.37 -9.63 -33.11
N VAL A 385 -1.55 -10.80 -32.52
CA VAL A 385 -0.72 -11.98 -32.80
C VAL A 385 -1.28 -12.65 -34.04
N PRO A 386 -0.58 -12.63 -35.21
CA PRO A 386 -1.00 -13.41 -36.37
C PRO A 386 -1.01 -14.88 -35.92
N VAL A 387 -2.10 -15.59 -36.21
CA VAL A 387 -2.13 -17.04 -36.15
C VAL A 387 -1.04 -17.54 -37.08
N GLN A 388 0.13 -17.88 -36.55
CA GLN A 388 1.10 -18.68 -37.29
C GLN A 388 0.47 -20.06 -37.43
N ALA A 389 -0.08 -20.32 -38.61
CA ALA A 389 -0.59 -21.60 -39.04
C ALA A 389 0.59 -22.57 -39.28
#